data_be1af8b2fec5c60e221141888506d407
#
_entry.id   be1af8b2fec5c60e221141888506d407
#
_cell.length_a   1.000
_cell.length_b   1.000
_cell.length_c   1.000
_cell.angle_alpha   90.00
_cell.angle_beta   90.00
_cell.angle_gamma   90.00
#
_symmetry.space_group_name_H-M   'P 1'
#
loop_
_entity.id
_entity.type
_entity.pdbx_description
1 polymer ?
#
loop_
_entity_poly.entity_id
_entity_poly.type
_entity_poly.pdbx_seq_one_letter_code
_entity_poly.pdbx_strand_id
1 'polypeptide(L)'
;MLRLDDFYKEGVDPTLPLVDGSSDIDWDSPLSWDADAAVAAIAELCAAGRTDVPVYDIATSSRTGTESLDIARTPLFIAEGIFAADVAARCQQLGLLADAICLRGRPSTTFRRRLARDLREGRKSVPFLLRRGLRLMRAERGIVARHVAL
;
A
#
# COMPACT_ATOMS: atom_id res chain seq x y z
N MET A 1 7.54 0.57 -12.73
CA MET A 1 7.21 0.14 -11.34
C MET A 1 5.79 0.57 -11.07
N LEU A 2 4.93 -0.34 -10.60
CA LEU A 2 3.55 -0.06 -10.21
C LEU A 2 3.49 0.23 -8.70
N ARG A 3 2.98 1.38 -8.33
CA ARG A 3 2.81 1.79 -6.94
C ARG A 3 1.42 1.36 -6.46
N LEU A 4 1.35 0.35 -5.63
CA LEU A 4 0.08 -0.16 -5.11
C LEU A 4 -0.55 0.80 -4.09
N ASP A 5 0.24 1.64 -3.47
CA ASP A 5 -0.27 2.66 -2.53
C ASP A 5 -1.13 3.74 -3.23
N ASP A 6 -1.10 3.84 -4.57
CA ASP A 6 -1.99 4.74 -5.31
C ASP A 6 -3.44 4.22 -5.40
N PHE A 7 -3.71 2.97 -5.00
CA PHE A 7 -5.05 2.37 -5.02
C PHE A 7 -5.82 2.52 -3.71
N TYR A 8 -5.41 3.43 -2.82
CA TYR A 8 -6.23 3.75 -1.65
C TYR A 8 -7.62 4.28 -2.04
N LYS A 9 -8.61 3.95 -1.22
CA LYS A 9 -9.95 4.55 -1.28
C LYS A 9 -9.87 6.04 -0.91
N GLU A 10 -10.78 6.83 -1.43
CA GLU A 10 -10.84 8.25 -1.08
C GLU A 10 -11.29 8.45 0.36
N GLY A 11 -10.79 9.48 1.04
CA GLY A 11 -11.07 9.76 2.44
C GLY A 11 -12.54 10.01 2.78
N VAL A 12 -13.37 10.24 1.76
CA VAL A 12 -14.84 10.39 1.89
C VAL A 12 -15.61 9.08 1.69
N ASP A 13 -14.93 7.97 1.37
CA ASP A 13 -15.57 6.67 1.15
C ASP A 13 -16.18 6.15 2.47
N PRO A 14 -17.52 5.91 2.52
CA PRO A 14 -18.19 5.48 3.74
C PRO A 14 -17.82 4.05 4.18
N THR A 15 -17.13 3.28 3.33
CA THR A 15 -16.68 1.91 3.64
C THR A 15 -15.32 1.85 4.31
N LEU A 16 -14.69 3.00 4.54
CA LEU A 16 -13.39 3.06 5.19
C LEU A 16 -13.46 2.57 6.64
N PRO A 17 -12.51 1.70 7.05
CA PRO A 17 -12.44 1.22 8.41
C PRO A 17 -11.99 2.34 9.36
N LEU A 18 -12.53 2.34 10.57
CA LEU A 18 -12.11 3.25 11.61
C LEU A 18 -11.19 2.54 12.60
N VAL A 19 -10.30 3.30 13.22
CA VAL A 19 -9.48 2.81 14.33
C VAL A 19 -10.39 2.55 15.52
N ASP A 20 -10.27 1.39 16.17
CA ASP A 20 -11.07 1.01 17.33
C ASP A 20 -11.12 2.13 18.39
N GLY A 21 -12.32 2.53 18.74
CA GLY A 21 -12.57 3.58 19.73
C GLY A 21 -12.22 5.00 19.28
N SER A 22 -12.07 5.24 17.97
CA SER A 22 -11.75 6.54 17.38
C SER A 22 -12.62 6.82 16.15
N SER A 23 -12.74 8.09 15.78
CA SER A 23 -13.28 8.52 14.49
C SER A 23 -12.22 8.58 13.39
N ASP A 24 -10.98 8.25 13.70
CA ASP A 24 -9.89 8.29 12.72
C ASP A 24 -9.96 7.08 11.78
N ILE A 25 -9.71 7.30 10.50
CA ILE A 25 -9.63 6.23 9.50
C ILE A 25 -8.40 5.36 9.76
N ASP A 26 -8.58 4.05 9.71
CA ASP A 26 -7.49 3.08 9.78
C ASP A 26 -6.88 2.81 8.40
N TRP A 27 -5.96 3.68 7.99
CA TRP A 27 -5.24 3.56 6.73
C TRP A 27 -4.25 2.37 6.67
N ASP A 28 -4.01 1.69 7.78
CA ASP A 28 -3.15 0.51 7.86
C ASP A 28 -3.97 -0.79 7.68
N SER A 29 -5.30 -0.69 7.56
CA SER A 29 -6.20 -1.79 7.26
C SER A 29 -6.28 -2.07 5.75
N PRO A 30 -6.23 -3.34 5.31
CA PRO A 30 -6.47 -3.69 3.90
C PRO A 30 -7.82 -3.23 3.36
N LEU A 31 -8.82 -2.99 4.22
CA LEU A 31 -10.14 -2.49 3.83
C LEU A 31 -10.13 -1.01 3.38
N SER A 32 -9.06 -0.27 3.70
CA SER A 32 -8.87 1.10 3.21
C SER A 32 -8.36 1.19 1.77
N TRP A 33 -8.13 0.04 1.14
CA TRP A 33 -7.46 -0.10 -0.12
C TRP A 33 -8.28 -0.91 -1.12
N ASP A 34 -8.16 -0.61 -2.42
CA ASP A 34 -8.90 -1.23 -3.50
C ASP A 34 -8.08 -2.36 -4.14
N ALA A 35 -8.14 -3.53 -3.53
CA ALA A 35 -7.44 -4.72 -4.01
C ALA A 35 -7.90 -5.17 -5.40
N ASP A 36 -9.19 -4.99 -5.72
CA ASP A 36 -9.75 -5.42 -7.00
C ASP A 36 -9.22 -4.55 -8.14
N ALA A 37 -9.20 -3.24 -7.96
CA ALA A 37 -8.62 -2.31 -8.93
C ALA A 37 -7.12 -2.56 -9.13
N ALA A 38 -6.38 -2.84 -8.06
CA ALA A 38 -4.95 -3.13 -8.13
C ALA A 38 -4.65 -4.43 -8.91
N VAL A 39 -5.41 -5.50 -8.65
CA VAL A 39 -5.27 -6.77 -9.40
C VAL A 39 -5.66 -6.59 -10.86
N ALA A 40 -6.73 -5.84 -11.15
CA ALA A 40 -7.14 -5.54 -12.52
C ALA A 40 -6.03 -4.79 -13.29
N ALA A 41 -5.43 -3.78 -12.68
CA ALA A 41 -4.32 -3.04 -13.27
C ALA A 41 -3.09 -3.94 -13.53
N ILE A 42 -2.74 -4.84 -12.59
CA ILE A 42 -1.67 -5.82 -12.80
C ILE A 42 -1.98 -6.75 -13.97
N ALA A 43 -3.21 -7.26 -14.05
CA ALA A 43 -3.62 -8.17 -15.11
C ALA A 43 -3.58 -7.47 -16.48
N GLU A 44 -4.05 -6.23 -16.57
CA GLU A 44 -4.01 -5.44 -17.79
C GLU A 44 -2.58 -5.14 -18.23
N LEU A 45 -1.69 -4.76 -17.28
CA LEU A 45 -0.26 -4.56 -17.54
C LEU A 45 0.39 -5.82 -18.13
N CYS A 46 0.08 -6.99 -17.56
CA CYS A 46 0.61 -8.26 -18.07
C CYS A 46 0.07 -8.60 -19.47
N ALA A 47 -1.19 -8.29 -19.75
CA ALA A 47 -1.84 -8.63 -21.01
C ALA A 47 -1.53 -7.65 -22.13
N ALA A 48 -1.58 -6.34 -21.84
CA ALA A 48 -1.51 -5.27 -22.85
C ALA A 48 -0.19 -4.50 -22.82
N GLY A 49 0.65 -4.68 -21.80
CA GLY A 49 1.89 -3.93 -21.60
C GLY A 49 1.69 -2.51 -21.10
N ARG A 50 0.44 -2.08 -20.92
CA ARG A 50 0.08 -0.75 -20.41
C ARG A 50 -1.24 -0.82 -19.64
N THR A 51 -1.43 0.11 -18.70
CA THR A 51 -2.69 0.33 -17.99
C THR A 51 -2.75 1.75 -17.46
N ASP A 52 -3.94 2.23 -17.14
CA ASP A 52 -4.13 3.50 -16.47
C ASP A 52 -4.23 3.26 -14.95
N VAL A 53 -3.42 3.99 -14.18
CA VAL A 53 -3.35 3.87 -12.73
C VAL A 53 -3.77 5.17 -12.06
N PRO A 54 -4.43 5.11 -10.90
CA PRO A 54 -4.75 6.31 -10.15
C PRO A 54 -3.48 7.01 -9.66
N VAL A 55 -3.56 8.31 -9.50
CA VAL A 55 -2.57 9.12 -8.77
C VAL A 55 -3.22 9.55 -7.46
N TYR A 56 -2.67 9.07 -6.34
CA TYR A 56 -3.23 9.31 -5.02
C TYR A 56 -2.40 10.32 -4.23
N ASP A 57 -3.06 11.33 -3.69
CA ASP A 57 -2.44 12.29 -2.79
C ASP A 57 -2.78 11.95 -1.33
N ILE A 58 -1.75 11.51 -0.59
CA ILE A 58 -1.86 11.15 0.84
C ILE A 58 -2.25 12.37 1.69
N ALA A 59 -1.84 13.59 1.31
CA ALA A 59 -2.11 14.78 2.12
C ALA A 59 -3.59 15.12 2.12
N THR A 60 -4.26 14.99 0.97
CA THR A 60 -5.69 15.24 0.81
C THR A 60 -6.55 13.98 0.94
N SER A 61 -5.92 12.81 1.01
CA SER A 61 -6.59 11.50 1.02
C SER A 61 -7.57 11.34 -0.15
N SER A 62 -7.11 11.71 -1.35
CA SER A 62 -7.95 11.70 -2.55
C SER A 62 -7.16 11.30 -3.81
N ARG A 63 -7.88 10.80 -4.80
CA ARG A 63 -7.35 10.60 -6.16
C ARG A 63 -7.32 11.92 -6.88
N THR A 64 -6.14 12.35 -7.33
CA THR A 64 -5.93 13.64 -8.00
C THR A 64 -5.91 13.53 -9.52
N GLY A 65 -5.87 12.31 -10.04
CA GLY A 65 -5.86 12.06 -11.48
C GLY A 65 -5.60 10.61 -11.82
N THR A 66 -5.26 10.40 -13.08
CA THR A 66 -4.89 9.09 -13.64
C THR A 66 -3.62 9.26 -14.46
N GLU A 67 -2.71 8.31 -14.37
CA GLU A 67 -1.46 8.25 -15.13
C GLU A 67 -1.43 6.95 -15.94
N SER A 68 -0.98 7.03 -17.18
CA SER A 68 -0.78 5.84 -18.01
C SER A 68 0.59 5.24 -17.72
N LEU A 69 0.61 4.01 -17.26
CA LEU A 69 1.81 3.23 -17.02
C LEU A 69 2.05 2.28 -18.19
N ASP A 70 3.17 2.45 -18.88
CA ASP A 70 3.61 1.60 -19.98
C ASP A 70 4.90 0.87 -19.60
N ILE A 71 4.90 -0.45 -19.66
CA ILE A 71 6.08 -1.28 -19.42
C ILE A 71 6.80 -1.65 -20.72
N ALA A 72 6.30 -1.15 -21.87
CA ALA A 72 6.81 -1.42 -23.20
C ALA A 72 6.97 -2.94 -23.44
N ARG A 73 8.21 -3.39 -23.70
CA ARG A 73 8.53 -4.82 -23.89
C ARG A 73 9.24 -5.44 -22.70
N THR A 74 9.17 -4.79 -21.54
CA THR A 74 9.81 -5.33 -20.33
C THR A 74 9.05 -6.57 -19.87
N PRO A 75 9.71 -7.74 -19.75
CA PRO A 75 9.03 -8.99 -19.41
C PRO A 75 8.62 -9.07 -17.93
N LEU A 76 9.16 -8.21 -17.09
CA LEU A 76 8.91 -8.16 -15.66
C LEU A 76 8.76 -6.71 -15.19
N PHE A 77 7.90 -6.50 -14.22
CA PHE A 77 7.79 -5.23 -13.51
C PHE A 77 7.65 -5.48 -12.00
N ILE A 78 7.90 -4.46 -11.21
CA ILE A 78 7.75 -4.50 -9.76
C ILE A 78 6.45 -3.79 -9.40
N ALA A 79 5.56 -4.49 -8.68
CA ALA A 79 4.44 -3.90 -7.96
C ALA A 79 4.83 -3.80 -6.48
N GLU A 80 4.80 -2.60 -5.89
CA GLU A 80 5.25 -2.36 -4.52
C GLU A 80 4.22 -1.57 -3.71
N GLY A 81 4.12 -1.88 -2.43
CA GLY A 81 3.22 -1.22 -1.48
C GLY A 81 3.02 -2.07 -0.23
N ILE A 82 2.44 -1.47 0.80
CA ILE A 82 2.24 -2.16 2.08
C ILE A 82 1.23 -3.31 1.99
N PHE A 83 0.35 -3.29 0.97
CA PHE A 83 -0.66 -4.33 0.72
C PHE A 83 -0.27 -5.29 -0.43
N ALA A 84 0.99 -5.26 -0.88
CA ALA A 84 1.44 -6.15 -1.96
C ALA A 84 1.21 -7.64 -1.66
N ALA A 85 1.33 -8.05 -0.40
CA ALA A 85 1.05 -9.43 0.01
C ALA A 85 -0.42 -9.82 -0.14
N ASP A 86 -1.35 -8.87 0.02
CA ASP A 86 -2.79 -9.13 -0.06
C ASP A 86 -3.24 -9.45 -1.50
N VAL A 87 -2.48 -9.06 -2.51
CA VAL A 87 -2.74 -9.42 -3.92
C VAL A 87 -1.86 -10.54 -4.45
N ALA A 88 -0.81 -10.91 -3.74
CA ALA A 88 0.15 -11.93 -4.21
C ALA A 88 -0.53 -13.28 -4.51
N ALA A 89 -1.38 -13.78 -3.60
CA ALA A 89 -2.11 -15.03 -3.80
C ALA A 89 -3.05 -14.98 -5.01
N ARG A 90 -3.73 -13.84 -5.24
CA ARG A 90 -4.60 -13.65 -6.41
C ARG A 90 -3.80 -13.60 -7.71
N CYS A 91 -2.67 -12.89 -7.72
CA CYS A 91 -1.77 -12.84 -8.87
C CYS A 91 -1.17 -14.22 -9.18
N GLN A 92 -0.86 -15.02 -8.14
CA GLN A 92 -0.39 -16.39 -8.31
C GLN A 92 -1.47 -17.28 -8.96
N GLN A 93 -2.72 -17.21 -8.49
CA GLN A 93 -3.84 -17.95 -9.07
C GLN A 93 -4.09 -17.59 -10.53
N LEU A 94 -3.84 -16.34 -10.91
CA LEU A 94 -3.95 -15.86 -12.29
C LEU A 94 -2.70 -16.16 -13.14
N GLY A 95 -1.66 -16.76 -12.57
CA GLY A 95 -0.40 -17.03 -13.27
C GLY A 95 0.42 -15.78 -13.61
N LEU A 96 0.21 -14.68 -12.89
CA LEU A 96 0.83 -13.38 -13.13
C LEU A 96 2.02 -13.10 -12.20
N LEU A 97 2.18 -13.88 -11.12
CA LEU A 97 3.23 -13.69 -10.13
C LEU A 97 4.49 -14.46 -10.52
N ALA A 98 5.58 -13.76 -10.77
CA ALA A 98 6.89 -14.37 -10.99
C ALA A 98 7.59 -14.68 -9.66
N ASP A 99 7.56 -13.74 -8.70
CA ASP A 99 8.14 -13.89 -7.37
C ASP A 99 7.53 -12.89 -6.39
N ALA A 100 7.59 -13.20 -5.09
CA ALA A 100 7.14 -12.32 -4.02
C ALA A 100 8.27 -12.08 -3.01
N ILE A 101 8.66 -10.83 -2.83
CA ILE A 101 9.78 -10.43 -1.97
C ILE A 101 9.28 -9.61 -0.78
N CYS A 102 9.46 -10.13 0.43
CA CYS A 102 9.16 -9.40 1.65
C CYS A 102 10.43 -8.75 2.22
N LEU A 103 10.49 -7.42 2.21
CA LEU A 103 11.59 -6.68 2.81
C LEU A 103 11.40 -6.57 4.34
N ARG A 104 12.35 -7.10 5.08
CA ARG A 104 12.36 -7.05 6.54
C ARG A 104 13.38 -6.04 7.06
N GLY A 105 12.97 -5.20 7.98
CA GLY A 105 13.84 -4.28 8.70
C GLY A 105 13.77 -4.49 10.21
N ARG A 106 14.70 -3.90 10.96
CA ARG A 106 14.55 -3.81 12.42
C ARG A 106 13.40 -2.84 12.73
N PRO A 107 12.40 -3.21 13.54
CA PRO A 107 11.24 -2.37 13.84
C PRO A 107 11.61 -0.95 14.29
N SER A 108 12.63 -0.84 15.16
CA SER A 108 13.13 0.46 15.63
C SER A 108 13.74 1.32 14.51
N THR A 109 14.43 0.70 13.55
CA THR A 109 15.01 1.42 12.41
C THR A 109 13.91 1.90 11.47
N THR A 110 12.94 1.05 11.17
CA THR A 110 11.77 1.39 10.36
C THR A 110 10.98 2.54 11.00
N PHE A 111 10.71 2.44 12.31
CA PHE A 111 10.06 3.52 13.07
C PHE A 111 10.80 4.85 12.96
N ARG A 112 12.10 4.86 13.21
CA ARG A 112 12.91 6.10 13.15
C ARG A 112 12.93 6.72 11.76
N ARG A 113 13.07 5.90 10.70
CA ARG A 113 13.06 6.38 9.30
C ARG A 113 11.71 6.97 8.92
N ARG A 114 10.61 6.29 9.27
CA ARG A 114 9.24 6.78 9.01
C ARG A 114 9.00 8.09 9.77
N LEU A 115 9.31 8.13 11.06
CA LEU A 115 9.13 9.33 11.87
C LEU A 115 9.92 10.52 11.31
N ALA A 116 11.18 10.31 10.93
CA ALA A 116 12.02 11.37 10.36
C ALA A 116 11.47 11.88 9.02
N ARG A 117 10.96 10.98 8.16
CA ARG A 117 10.30 11.35 6.90
C ARG A 117 9.03 12.16 7.16
N ASP A 118 8.14 11.63 7.99
CA ASP A 118 6.82 12.22 8.25
C ASP A 118 6.94 13.61 8.93
N LEU A 119 7.99 13.81 9.76
CA LEU A 119 8.33 15.11 10.33
C LEU A 119 8.85 16.10 9.28
N ARG A 120 9.66 15.63 8.32
CA ARG A 120 10.16 16.51 7.22
C ARG A 120 9.02 16.94 6.30
N GLU A 121 8.07 16.05 6.06
CA GLU A 121 6.96 16.29 5.14
C GLU A 121 5.76 16.98 5.80
N GLY A 122 5.82 17.23 7.11
CA GLY A 122 4.79 17.96 7.86
C GLY A 122 3.40 17.31 7.82
N ARG A 123 3.34 16.00 7.58
CA ARG A 123 2.09 15.29 7.24
C ARG A 123 1.05 15.27 8.36
N LYS A 124 1.49 15.17 9.62
CA LYS A 124 0.60 15.08 10.81
C LYS A 124 1.31 15.61 12.06
N SER A 125 0.55 15.81 13.16
CA SER A 125 1.11 16.25 14.43
C SER A 125 2.06 15.24 15.04
N VAL A 126 3.09 15.73 15.72
CA VAL A 126 4.13 14.88 16.36
C VAL A 126 3.55 13.83 17.32
N PRO A 127 2.58 14.15 18.21
CA PRO A 127 1.98 13.16 19.10
C PRO A 127 1.26 12.04 18.35
N PHE A 128 0.57 12.37 17.26
CA PHE A 128 -0.09 11.39 16.39
C PHE A 128 0.93 10.44 15.75
N LEU A 129 2.01 10.98 15.18
CA LEU A 129 3.07 10.19 14.53
C LEU A 129 3.75 9.23 15.51
N LEU A 130 4.02 9.68 16.73
CA LEU A 130 4.60 8.83 17.78
C LEU A 130 3.65 7.70 18.19
N ARG A 131 2.36 8.01 18.43
CA ARG A 131 1.35 7.02 18.81
C ARG A 131 1.15 5.98 17.71
N ARG A 132 1.01 6.43 16.45
CA ARG A 132 0.89 5.55 15.27
C ARG A 132 2.13 4.68 15.11
N GLY A 133 3.31 5.26 15.19
CA GLY A 133 4.57 4.54 15.02
C GLY A 133 4.81 3.48 16.09
N LEU A 134 4.46 3.74 17.35
CA LEU A 134 4.53 2.75 18.43
C LEU A 134 3.52 1.60 18.22
N ARG A 135 2.31 1.91 17.74
CA ARG A 135 1.30 0.91 17.39
C ARG A 135 1.82 -0.02 16.28
N LEU A 136 2.33 0.56 15.18
CA LEU A 136 2.88 -0.19 14.05
C LEU A 136 4.09 -1.04 14.45
N MET A 137 4.98 -0.52 15.28
CA MET A 137 6.14 -1.27 15.77
C MET A 137 5.72 -2.52 16.57
N ARG A 138 4.62 -2.43 17.35
CA ARG A 138 4.07 -3.56 18.09
C ARG A 138 3.38 -4.56 17.16
N ALA A 139 2.69 -4.07 16.13
CA ALA A 139 1.96 -4.89 15.16
C ALA A 139 2.90 -5.56 14.12
N GLU A 140 4.13 -5.09 13.96
CA GLU A 140 5.05 -5.51 12.89
C GLU A 140 5.30 -7.03 12.86
N ARG A 141 5.36 -7.68 14.03
CA ARG A 141 5.52 -9.14 14.09
C ARG A 141 4.32 -9.88 13.48
N GLY A 142 3.11 -9.40 13.76
CA GLY A 142 1.89 -9.96 13.20
C GLY A 142 1.77 -9.72 11.69
N ILE A 143 2.15 -8.51 11.24
CA ILE A 143 2.18 -8.15 9.83
C ILE A 143 3.15 -9.05 9.06
N VAL A 144 4.39 -9.19 9.56
CA VAL A 144 5.40 -10.06 8.95
C VAL A 144 4.95 -11.53 8.93
N ALA A 145 4.35 -12.03 10.02
CA ALA A 145 3.85 -13.40 10.07
C ALA A 145 2.76 -13.65 9.02
N ARG A 146 1.84 -12.68 8.81
CA ARG A 146 0.82 -12.74 7.77
C ARG A 146 1.43 -12.76 6.37
N HIS A 147 2.42 -11.92 6.09
CA HIS A 147 3.08 -11.84 4.78
C HIS A 147 3.92 -13.07 4.45
N VAL A 148 4.35 -13.85 5.43
CA VAL A 148 5.13 -15.08 5.21
C VAL A 148 4.24 -16.30 5.05
N ALA A 149 2.98 -16.22 5.52
CA ALA A 149 2.00 -17.30 5.42
C ALA A 149 1.23 -17.29 4.08
N LEU A 150 1.38 -16.23 3.28
CA LEU A 150 0.83 -16.09 1.92
C LEU A 150 1.84 -16.55 0.89
#